data_15a80a1cce805cea33442d754ef6686e
#
_entry.id   15a80a1cce805cea33442d754ef6686e
#
_cell.length_a   1.000
_cell.length_b   1.000
_cell.length_c   1.000
_cell.angle_alpha   90.00
_cell.angle_beta   90.00
_cell.angle_gamma   90.00
#
_symmetry.space_group_name_H-M   'P 1'
#
loop_
_entity.id
_entity.type
_entity.pdbx_description
1 polymer ?
#
loop_
_entity_poly.entity_id
_entity_poly.type
_entity_poly.pdbx_seq_one_letter_code
_entity_poly.pdbx_strand_id
1 'polypeptide(L)'
;IDAAAQLFYALSGDDPFRLYTLLVFVSVGLSAFIDNIPYVATMLPVVQGIAALMNGGAGFPPELFYFGLLTGATLGGNLTPIGASANIAAIGILRRQGEEVRTKDFVRIGVPFTLAAVLTGYAYLWLVWGVQMR
;
A
#
# COMPACT_ATOMS: atom_id res chain seq x y z
N ILE A 1 -16.23 2.80 7.15
CA ILE A 1 -14.98 3.50 7.52
C ILE A 1 -14.65 3.26 8.98
N ASP A 2 -15.60 3.49 9.89
CA ASP A 2 -15.34 3.29 11.33
C ASP A 2 -15.04 1.82 11.66
N ALA A 3 -15.72 0.87 11.00
CA ALA A 3 -15.49 -0.55 11.21
C ALA A 3 -14.08 -0.95 10.74
N ALA A 4 -13.64 -0.42 9.59
CA ALA A 4 -12.29 -0.68 9.07
C ALA A 4 -11.23 -0.07 9.98
N ALA A 5 -11.44 1.15 10.46
CA ALA A 5 -10.54 1.81 11.39
C ALA A 5 -10.40 1.02 12.69
N GLN A 6 -11.52 0.53 13.23
CA GLN A 6 -11.52 -0.27 14.45
C GLN A 6 -10.81 -1.60 14.26
N LEU A 7 -10.97 -2.23 13.10
CA LEU A 7 -10.28 -3.48 12.80
C LEU A 7 -8.76 -3.28 12.76
N PHE A 8 -8.29 -2.26 12.05
CA PHE A 8 -6.87 -1.94 12.01
C PHE A 8 -6.33 -1.60 13.39
N TYR A 9 -7.07 -0.82 14.16
CA TYR A 9 -6.67 -0.46 15.52
C TYR A 9 -6.58 -1.69 16.41
N ALA A 10 -7.55 -2.62 16.31
CA ALA A 10 -7.54 -3.86 17.07
C ALA A 10 -6.34 -4.73 16.73
N LEU A 11 -5.95 -4.78 15.45
CA LEU A 11 -4.81 -5.58 14.98
C LEU A 11 -3.46 -4.93 15.33
N SER A 12 -3.38 -3.60 15.26
CA SER A 12 -2.13 -2.87 15.49
C SER A 12 -1.92 -2.49 16.95
N GLY A 13 -2.99 -2.36 17.71
CA GLY A 13 -2.93 -1.77 19.04
C GLY A 13 -2.51 -0.31 18.97
N ASP A 14 -1.77 0.13 19.98
CA ASP A 14 -1.28 1.51 20.09
C ASP A 14 0.15 1.67 19.55
N ASP A 15 0.66 0.68 18.84
CA ASP A 15 2.03 0.68 18.31
C ASP A 15 2.04 1.26 16.89
N PRO A 16 2.65 2.44 16.68
CA PRO A 16 2.69 3.03 15.34
C PRO A 16 3.46 2.18 14.34
N PHE A 17 4.47 1.42 14.78
CA PHE A 17 5.21 0.52 13.88
C PHE A 17 4.31 -0.59 13.35
N ARG A 18 3.48 -1.19 14.20
CA ARG A 18 2.55 -2.23 13.77
C ARG A 18 1.52 -1.69 12.79
N LEU A 19 0.95 -0.52 13.07
CA LEU A 19 -0.01 0.09 12.16
C LEU A 19 0.64 0.41 10.82
N TYR A 20 1.83 1.00 10.83
CA TYR A 20 2.58 1.33 9.62
C TYR A 20 2.84 0.07 8.79
N THR A 21 3.34 -0.99 9.41
CA THR A 21 3.60 -2.27 8.75
C THR A 21 2.33 -2.86 8.14
N LEU A 22 1.24 -2.88 8.90
CA LEU A 22 -0.04 -3.37 8.40
C LEU A 22 -0.53 -2.56 7.20
N LEU A 23 -0.46 -1.23 7.27
CA LEU A 23 -0.91 -0.37 6.18
C LEU A 23 -0.10 -0.62 4.91
N VAL A 24 1.23 -0.71 5.01
CA VAL A 24 2.08 -0.96 3.85
C VAL A 24 1.73 -2.30 3.20
N PHE A 25 1.75 -3.38 3.96
CA PHE A 25 1.63 -4.73 3.38
C PHE A 25 0.20 -5.09 3.00
N VAL A 26 -0.81 -4.65 3.75
CA VAL A 26 -2.22 -4.80 3.36
C VAL A 26 -2.48 -4.01 2.09
N SER A 27 -1.94 -2.79 1.99
CA SER A 27 -2.09 -1.96 0.81
C SER A 27 -1.44 -2.58 -0.42
N VAL A 28 -0.26 -3.20 -0.27
CA VAL A 28 0.38 -3.94 -1.35
C VAL A 28 -0.53 -5.05 -1.85
N GLY A 29 -1.07 -5.87 -0.95
CA GLY A 29 -1.92 -7.00 -1.30
C GLY A 29 -3.22 -6.58 -1.97
N LEU A 30 -3.90 -5.59 -1.43
CA LEU A 30 -5.17 -5.12 -1.99
C LEU A 30 -4.96 -4.38 -3.31
N SER A 31 -3.91 -3.57 -3.41
CA SER A 31 -3.62 -2.82 -4.62
C SER A 31 -3.14 -3.70 -5.77
N ALA A 32 -2.75 -4.95 -5.48
CA ALA A 32 -2.46 -5.92 -6.52
C ALA A 32 -3.69 -6.23 -7.39
N PHE A 33 -4.90 -6.02 -6.86
CA PHE A 33 -6.15 -6.33 -7.54
C PHE A 33 -7.07 -5.12 -7.70
N ILE A 34 -6.85 -4.05 -6.92
CA ILE A 34 -7.67 -2.84 -6.93
C ILE A 34 -6.78 -1.68 -7.38
N ASP A 35 -7.28 -0.88 -8.32
CA ASP A 35 -6.53 0.30 -8.78
C ASP A 35 -6.21 1.22 -7.59
N ASN A 36 -5.04 1.85 -7.62
CA ASN A 36 -4.54 2.63 -6.50
C ASN A 36 -5.39 3.89 -6.20
N ILE A 37 -5.96 4.53 -7.21
CA ILE A 37 -6.72 5.76 -6.99
C ILE A 37 -7.96 5.53 -6.12
N PRO A 38 -8.89 4.60 -6.45
CA PRO A 38 -10.04 4.36 -5.57
C PRO A 38 -9.64 3.78 -4.22
N TYR A 39 -8.58 2.97 -4.18
CA TYR A 39 -8.10 2.41 -2.93
C TYR A 39 -7.62 3.50 -1.98
N VAL A 40 -6.77 4.40 -2.45
CA VAL A 40 -6.22 5.49 -1.62
C VAL A 40 -7.34 6.44 -1.19
N ALA A 41 -8.26 6.78 -2.09
CA ALA A 41 -9.37 7.66 -1.76
C ALA A 41 -10.25 7.10 -0.65
N THR A 42 -10.44 5.78 -0.64
CA THR A 42 -11.22 5.09 0.40
C THR A 42 -10.45 5.01 1.72
N MET A 43 -9.16 4.75 1.65
CA MET A 43 -8.35 4.47 2.84
C MET A 43 -7.86 5.72 3.57
N LEU A 44 -7.78 6.87 2.91
CA LEU A 44 -7.29 8.08 3.58
C LEU A 44 -8.12 8.46 4.82
N PRO A 45 -9.45 8.50 4.76
CA PRO A 45 -10.25 8.76 5.97
C PRO A 45 -10.09 7.69 7.05
N VAL A 46 -9.91 6.42 6.65
CA VAL A 46 -9.68 5.32 7.58
C VAL A 46 -8.38 5.56 8.36
N VAL A 47 -7.32 5.91 7.65
CA VAL A 47 -6.01 6.18 8.25
C VAL A 47 -6.09 7.38 9.21
N GLN A 48 -6.79 8.44 8.82
CA GLN A 48 -7.01 9.58 9.69
C GLN A 48 -7.70 9.18 10.99
N GLY A 49 -8.74 8.36 10.89
CA GLY A 49 -9.48 7.88 12.05
C GLY A 49 -8.63 7.03 12.98
N ILE A 50 -7.81 6.15 12.42
CA ILE A 50 -6.93 5.29 13.21
C ILE A 50 -5.88 6.13 13.93
N ALA A 51 -5.22 7.04 13.24
CA ALA A 51 -4.17 7.88 13.81
C ALA A 51 -4.72 8.72 14.98
N ALA A 52 -5.95 9.21 14.86
CA ALA A 52 -6.60 10.00 15.92
C ALA A 52 -6.93 9.17 17.16
N LEU A 53 -7.20 7.86 16.99
CA LEU A 53 -7.53 6.97 18.09
C LEU A 53 -6.31 6.50 18.88
N MET A 54 -5.14 6.55 18.27
CA MET A 54 -3.91 6.03 18.87
C MET A 54 -3.38 6.97 19.97
N ASN A 55 -2.36 6.52 20.69
CA ASN A 55 -1.69 7.27 21.76
C ASN A 55 -2.69 7.72 22.85
N GLY A 56 -3.60 6.82 23.24
CA GLY A 56 -4.58 7.10 24.29
C GLY A 56 -5.61 8.18 23.93
N GLY A 57 -5.84 8.39 22.63
CA GLY A 57 -6.75 9.40 22.12
C GLY A 57 -6.09 10.71 21.75
N ALA A 58 -4.80 10.90 22.11
CA ALA A 58 -4.04 12.10 21.71
C ALA A 58 -3.66 12.10 20.24
N GLY A 59 -3.64 10.91 19.62
CA GLY A 59 -3.28 10.74 18.21
C GLY A 59 -1.79 10.79 17.95
N PHE A 60 -1.42 10.34 16.77
CA PHE A 60 -0.08 10.50 16.21
C PHE A 60 -0.16 11.34 14.95
N PRO A 61 0.94 12.02 14.55
CA PRO A 61 1.00 12.67 13.24
C PRO A 61 0.71 11.63 12.14
N PRO A 62 -0.22 11.90 11.21
CA PRO A 62 -0.63 10.90 10.23
C PRO A 62 0.31 10.75 9.04
N GLU A 63 1.33 11.57 8.92
CA GLU A 63 2.20 11.65 7.73
C GLU A 63 2.86 10.30 7.41
N LEU A 64 3.43 9.62 8.41
CA LEU A 64 4.05 8.31 8.21
C LEU A 64 3.04 7.31 7.64
N PHE A 65 1.82 7.31 8.18
CA PHE A 65 0.78 6.38 7.76
C PHE A 65 0.30 6.69 6.34
N TYR A 66 0.19 7.98 5.99
CA TYR A 66 -0.16 8.38 4.63
C TYR A 66 0.90 7.94 3.63
N PHE A 67 2.18 8.16 3.93
CA PHE A 67 3.26 7.74 3.05
C PHE A 67 3.34 6.22 2.94
N GLY A 68 3.11 5.51 4.02
CA GLY A 68 3.04 4.05 4.00
C GLY A 68 1.88 3.53 3.13
N LEU A 69 0.72 4.14 3.27
CA LEU A 69 -0.44 3.82 2.44
C LEU A 69 -0.14 4.06 0.96
N LEU A 70 0.44 5.22 0.63
CA LEU A 70 0.78 5.56 -0.75
C LEU A 70 1.83 4.62 -1.33
N THR A 71 2.85 4.29 -0.55
CA THR A 71 3.90 3.36 -0.98
C THR A 71 3.31 1.99 -1.31
N GLY A 72 2.51 1.45 -0.40
CA GLY A 72 1.87 0.15 -0.61
C GLY A 72 0.89 0.16 -1.77
N ALA A 73 0.04 1.17 -1.84
CA ALA A 73 -0.97 1.27 -2.89
C ALA A 73 -0.35 1.47 -4.28
N THR A 74 0.67 2.33 -4.36
CA THR A 74 1.31 2.63 -5.64
C THR A 74 2.14 1.46 -6.15
N LEU A 75 2.97 0.88 -5.30
CA LEU A 75 3.87 -0.19 -5.70
C LEU A 75 3.15 -1.53 -5.83
N GLY A 76 2.12 -1.76 -5.03
CA GLY A 76 1.35 -3.01 -5.08
C GLY A 76 0.67 -3.26 -6.42
N GLY A 77 0.35 -2.20 -7.15
CA GLY A 77 -0.23 -2.31 -8.49
C GLY A 77 0.68 -3.01 -9.50
N ASN A 78 1.97 -3.13 -9.20
CA ASN A 78 2.93 -3.82 -10.07
C ASN A 78 2.94 -5.34 -9.88
N LEU A 79 2.23 -5.87 -8.89
CA LEU A 79 2.22 -7.31 -8.61
C LEU A 79 1.47 -8.11 -9.67
N THR A 80 0.37 -7.57 -10.18
CA THR A 80 -0.48 -8.27 -11.15
C THR A 80 -0.78 -7.39 -12.36
N PRO A 81 -1.15 -7.99 -13.52
CA PRO A 81 -1.54 -7.22 -14.70
C PRO A 81 -2.78 -6.34 -14.48
N ILE A 82 -3.65 -6.69 -13.54
CA ILE A 82 -4.89 -5.96 -13.28
C ILE A 82 -4.76 -4.95 -12.13
N GLY A 83 -3.60 -4.88 -11.49
CA GLY A 83 -3.38 -3.99 -10.34
C GLY A 83 -3.36 -2.51 -10.67
N ALA A 84 -3.20 -2.15 -11.93
CA ALA A 84 -3.25 -0.78 -12.39
C ALA A 84 -3.76 -0.71 -13.82
N SER A 85 -4.51 0.35 -14.12
CA SER A 85 -5.04 0.58 -15.48
C SER A 85 -3.92 0.67 -16.51
N ALA A 86 -2.79 1.25 -16.13
CA ALA A 86 -1.61 1.35 -17.00
C ALA A 86 -1.09 -0.01 -17.42
N ASN A 87 -1.10 -0.99 -16.51
CA ASN A 87 -0.65 -2.35 -16.82
C ASN A 87 -1.55 -3.00 -17.86
N ILE A 88 -2.86 -2.83 -17.71
CA ILE A 88 -3.83 -3.38 -18.66
C ILE A 88 -3.62 -2.77 -20.04
N ALA A 89 -3.44 -1.46 -20.11
CA ALA A 89 -3.23 -0.74 -21.37
C ALA A 89 -1.91 -1.18 -22.02
N ALA A 90 -0.83 -1.27 -21.26
CA ALA A 90 0.47 -1.67 -21.78
C ALA A 90 0.45 -3.10 -22.37
N ILE A 91 -0.17 -4.03 -21.65
CA ILE A 91 -0.30 -5.42 -22.12
C ILE A 91 -1.15 -5.48 -23.38
N GLY A 92 -2.24 -4.68 -23.44
CA GLY A 92 -3.08 -4.60 -24.62
C GLY A 92 -2.31 -4.13 -25.84
N ILE A 93 -1.46 -3.11 -25.68
CA ILE A 93 -0.61 -2.60 -26.77
C ILE A 93 0.38 -3.66 -27.23
N LEU A 94 1.04 -4.35 -26.29
CA LEU A 94 1.99 -5.41 -26.62
C LEU A 94 1.32 -6.55 -27.40
N ARG A 95 0.13 -6.96 -27.02
CA ARG A 95 -0.63 -8.00 -27.72
C ARG A 95 -0.99 -7.59 -29.14
N ARG A 96 -1.33 -6.31 -29.37
CA ARG A 96 -1.59 -5.78 -30.71
C ARG A 96 -0.34 -5.82 -31.61
N GLN A 97 0.82 -5.72 -31.00
CA GLN A 97 2.09 -5.78 -31.72
C GLN A 97 2.55 -7.22 -31.98
N GLY A 98 1.74 -8.20 -31.62
CA GLY A 98 2.06 -9.61 -31.81
C GLY A 98 2.86 -10.24 -30.68
N GLU A 99 3.13 -9.48 -29.63
CA GLU A 99 3.83 -10.01 -28.46
C GLU A 99 2.87 -10.79 -27.57
N GLU A 100 3.30 -11.95 -27.11
CA GLU A 100 2.54 -12.77 -26.19
C GLU A 100 2.96 -12.45 -24.78
N VAL A 101 2.07 -11.79 -24.01
CA VAL A 101 2.31 -11.47 -22.60
C VAL A 101 1.35 -12.28 -21.75
N ARG A 102 1.88 -13.19 -20.95
CA ARG A 102 1.09 -14.03 -20.04
C ARG A 102 1.10 -13.41 -18.66
N THR A 103 0.05 -13.65 -17.89
CA THR A 103 0.00 -13.25 -16.48
C THR A 103 1.20 -13.78 -15.72
N LYS A 104 1.60 -15.03 -15.99
CA LYS A 104 2.76 -15.66 -15.38
C LYS A 104 4.06 -14.88 -15.64
N ASP A 105 4.24 -14.39 -16.86
CA ASP A 105 5.43 -13.62 -17.23
C ASP A 105 5.45 -12.28 -16.49
N PHE A 106 4.30 -11.61 -16.41
CA PHE A 106 4.17 -10.34 -15.70
C PHE A 106 4.49 -10.53 -14.21
N VAL A 107 3.90 -11.53 -13.58
CA VAL A 107 4.09 -11.80 -12.16
C VAL A 107 5.54 -12.18 -11.84
N ARG A 108 6.17 -12.94 -12.72
CA ARG A 108 7.58 -13.34 -12.56
C ARG A 108 8.51 -12.14 -12.44
N ILE A 109 8.23 -11.08 -13.18
CA ILE A 109 9.02 -9.85 -13.13
C ILE A 109 8.50 -8.92 -12.03
N GLY A 110 7.17 -8.79 -11.91
CA GLY A 110 6.52 -7.85 -11.02
C GLY A 110 6.72 -8.15 -9.54
N VAL A 111 6.69 -9.42 -9.15
CA VAL A 111 6.81 -9.79 -7.74
C VAL A 111 8.18 -9.45 -7.15
N PRO A 112 9.32 -9.87 -7.76
CA PRO A 112 10.62 -9.47 -7.23
C PRO A 112 10.84 -7.96 -7.25
N PHE A 113 10.43 -7.30 -8.34
CA PHE A 113 10.55 -5.85 -8.46
C PHE A 113 9.75 -5.13 -7.36
N THR A 114 8.51 -5.54 -7.16
CA THR A 114 7.62 -4.92 -6.18
C THR A 114 8.13 -5.14 -4.77
N LEU A 115 8.57 -6.35 -4.44
CA LEU A 115 9.12 -6.64 -3.12
C LEU A 115 10.35 -5.80 -2.82
N ALA A 116 11.27 -5.68 -3.77
CA ALA A 116 12.46 -4.85 -3.61
C ALA A 116 12.09 -3.38 -3.38
N ALA A 117 11.18 -2.84 -4.19
CA ALA A 117 10.73 -1.45 -4.09
C ALA A 117 9.99 -1.19 -2.79
N VAL A 118 9.07 -2.08 -2.40
CA VAL A 118 8.28 -1.92 -1.17
C VAL A 118 9.17 -2.00 0.06
N LEU A 119 10.07 -2.96 0.13
CA LEU A 119 10.96 -3.10 1.28
C LEU A 119 11.88 -1.89 1.42
N THR A 120 12.39 -1.37 0.29
CA THR A 120 13.21 -0.16 0.29
C THR A 120 12.43 1.05 0.79
N GLY A 121 11.25 1.28 0.25
CA GLY A 121 10.38 2.39 0.68
C GLY A 121 9.93 2.25 2.12
N TYR A 122 9.57 1.05 2.53
CA TYR A 122 9.18 0.75 3.90
C TYR A 122 10.29 1.11 4.90
N ALA A 123 11.50 0.66 4.63
CA ALA A 123 12.65 0.95 5.49
C ALA A 123 12.97 2.45 5.51
N TYR A 124 12.96 3.09 4.34
CA TYR A 124 13.26 4.52 4.22
C TYR A 124 12.27 5.38 5.00
N LEU A 125 11.00 5.15 4.81
CA LEU A 125 9.96 5.93 5.49
C LEU A 125 10.01 5.75 7.00
N TRP A 126 10.25 4.54 7.48
CA TRP A 126 10.39 4.31 8.91
C TRP A 126 11.60 5.03 9.49
N LEU A 127 12.74 5.00 8.80
CA LEU A 127 13.95 5.68 9.27
C LEU A 127 13.80 7.20 9.29
N VAL A 128 13.07 7.77 8.32
CA VAL A 128 12.93 9.23 8.22
C VAL A 128 11.80 9.74 9.11
N TRP A 129 10.64 9.08 9.09
CA TRP A 129 9.43 9.59 9.74
C TRP A 129 9.07 8.84 11.02
N GLY A 130 9.29 7.52 11.03
CA GLY A 130 8.88 6.68 12.15
C GLY A 130 9.72 6.86 13.39
N VAL A 131 11.03 7.09 13.23
CA VAL A 131 11.94 7.29 14.36
C VAL A 131 11.56 8.54 15.16
N GLN A 132 11.01 9.55 14.50
CA GLN A 132 10.57 10.78 15.14
C GLN A 132 9.32 10.59 16.03
N MET A 133 8.61 9.49 15.86
CA MET A 133 7.40 9.19 16.63
C MET A 133 7.68 8.45 17.93
N ARG A 134 8.92 8.08 18.21
CA ARG A 134 9.33 7.37 19.43
C ARG A 134 9.80 8.32 20.52
#